data_882a01fc620685727d24aad1fe72356a
#
_entry.id   882a01fc620685727d24aad1fe72356a
#
_cell.length_a   1.000
_cell.length_b   1.000
_cell.length_c   1.000
_cell.angle_alpha   90.00
_cell.angle_beta   90.00
_cell.angle_gamma   90.00
#
_symmetry.space_group_name_H-M   'P 1'
#
loop_
_entity.id
_entity.type
_entity.pdbx_description
1 polymer ?
#
loop_
_entity_poly.entity_id
_entity_poly.type
_entity_poly.pdbx_seq_one_letter_code
_entity_poly.pdbx_strand_id
1 'polypeptide(L)'
;MTALPEWTYSSPDGLTAEEYEALPEDICRRIEVVDGAIVLSPSPRRSHQEVVYVLTHALRKAARPRFRTVIDVDLRLRDVPLLNRRPDIAVLDASLPDDVVLRPDHCLLVVEVMSRGSVTTDQVDKPGEYAAAGIEHFWRVENCDDVKKLTVYRYRLDSMTRTYARIGASTGKLVANDPLEVSVDFAEELF
;
A
#
# COMPACT_ATOMS: atom_id res chain seq x y z
N MET A 1 -11.58 5.63 -22.21
CA MET A 1 -10.76 6.18 -21.11
C MET A 1 -11.33 7.55 -20.79
N THR A 2 -11.82 7.74 -19.58
CA THR A 2 -12.29 9.06 -19.14
C THR A 2 -11.07 9.94 -18.93
N ALA A 3 -11.03 11.10 -19.60
CA ALA A 3 -9.98 12.08 -19.38
C ALA A 3 -10.16 12.75 -18.01
N LEU A 4 -9.07 13.20 -17.41
CA LEU A 4 -9.17 14.04 -16.22
C LEU A 4 -9.97 15.29 -16.55
N PRO A 5 -10.85 15.77 -15.65
CA PRO A 5 -11.53 17.06 -15.83
C PRO A 5 -10.53 18.20 -16.03
N GLU A 6 -10.84 19.17 -16.89
CA GLU A 6 -9.92 20.27 -17.22
C GLU A 6 -9.46 21.07 -15.98
N TRP A 7 -10.32 21.21 -14.98
CA TRP A 7 -10.00 21.94 -13.75
C TRP A 7 -8.88 21.28 -12.92
N THR A 8 -8.64 19.96 -13.06
CA THR A 8 -7.56 19.26 -12.36
C THR A 8 -6.16 19.73 -12.80
N TYR A 9 -6.06 20.35 -13.96
CA TYR A 9 -4.81 20.93 -14.50
C TYR A 9 -4.61 22.40 -14.10
N SER A 10 -5.61 23.04 -13.50
CA SER A 10 -5.65 24.50 -13.32
C SER A 10 -5.62 24.94 -11.87
N SER A 11 -5.60 24.01 -10.89
CA SER A 11 -5.54 24.37 -9.47
C SER A 11 -4.11 24.76 -9.09
N PRO A 12 -3.81 26.04 -8.79
CA PRO A 12 -2.47 26.47 -8.38
C PRO A 12 -2.04 25.85 -7.04
N ASP A 13 -2.99 25.44 -6.21
CA ASP A 13 -2.75 24.86 -4.88
C ASP A 13 -2.81 23.31 -4.88
N GLY A 14 -2.95 22.70 -6.06
CA GLY A 14 -3.11 21.27 -6.23
C GLY A 14 -4.54 20.78 -5.94
N LEU A 15 -4.75 19.48 -6.04
CA LEU A 15 -6.03 18.81 -5.80
C LEU A 15 -6.34 18.77 -4.30
N THR A 16 -7.51 19.21 -3.92
CA THR A 16 -8.02 19.13 -2.55
C THR A 16 -8.69 17.77 -2.27
N ALA A 17 -8.93 17.45 -1.00
CA ALA A 17 -9.66 16.25 -0.60
C ALA A 17 -11.09 16.22 -1.16
N GLU A 18 -11.80 17.34 -1.12
CA GLU A 18 -13.16 17.47 -1.64
C GLU A 18 -13.22 17.30 -3.16
N GLU A 19 -12.29 17.90 -3.87
CA GLU A 19 -12.17 17.75 -5.34
C GLU A 19 -11.83 16.31 -5.72
N TYR A 20 -10.97 15.62 -4.94
CA TYR A 20 -10.66 14.20 -5.15
C TYR A 20 -11.91 13.32 -4.97
N GLU A 21 -12.70 13.55 -3.91
CA GLU A 21 -13.94 12.80 -3.65
C GLU A 21 -15.02 13.03 -4.72
N ALA A 22 -14.96 14.16 -5.42
CA ALA A 22 -15.86 14.46 -6.55
C ALA A 22 -15.41 13.82 -7.88
N LEU A 23 -14.21 13.23 -7.95
CA LEU A 23 -13.73 12.55 -9.15
C LEU A 23 -14.50 11.24 -9.40
N PRO A 24 -14.70 10.86 -10.68
CA PRO A 24 -15.20 9.54 -11.03
C PRO A 24 -14.29 8.42 -10.50
N GLU A 25 -14.89 7.34 -10.01
CA GLU A 25 -14.18 6.19 -9.42
C GLU A 25 -13.14 5.58 -10.37
N ASP A 26 -13.43 5.53 -11.68
CA ASP A 26 -12.52 5.00 -12.69
C ASP A 26 -11.25 5.87 -12.87
N ILE A 27 -11.32 7.14 -12.48
CA ILE A 27 -10.16 8.03 -12.40
C ILE A 27 -9.39 7.78 -11.11
N CYS A 28 -10.06 7.79 -9.96
CA CYS A 28 -9.43 7.57 -8.65
C CYS A 28 -8.61 6.29 -8.62
N ARG A 29 -9.10 5.21 -9.26
CA ARG A 29 -8.39 3.93 -9.33
C ARG A 29 -7.06 3.96 -10.09
N ARG A 30 -6.72 5.03 -10.78
CA ARG A 30 -5.54 5.14 -11.64
C ARG A 30 -4.57 6.21 -11.21
N ILE A 31 -4.89 6.91 -10.14
CA ILE A 31 -4.08 8.02 -9.65
C ILE A 31 -3.78 7.86 -8.16
N GLU A 32 -2.67 8.40 -7.77
CA GLU A 32 -2.36 8.80 -6.40
C GLU A 32 -2.28 10.33 -6.35
N VAL A 33 -2.36 10.92 -5.19
CA VAL A 33 -2.17 12.37 -5.02
C VAL A 33 -1.04 12.59 -4.02
N VAL A 34 -0.04 13.35 -4.42
CA VAL A 34 1.14 13.66 -3.60
C VAL A 34 1.28 15.15 -3.48
N ASP A 35 1.10 15.67 -2.28
CA ASP A 35 1.13 17.12 -2.02
C ASP A 35 0.21 17.92 -2.94
N GLY A 36 -0.98 17.37 -3.23
CA GLY A 36 -1.94 17.96 -4.17
C GLY A 36 -1.66 17.65 -5.66
N ALA A 37 -0.48 17.12 -6.00
CA ALA A 37 -0.16 16.79 -7.39
C ALA A 37 -0.67 15.37 -7.75
N ILE A 38 -1.28 15.25 -8.93
CA ILE A 38 -1.76 13.96 -9.45
C ILE A 38 -0.58 13.16 -9.99
N VAL A 39 -0.46 11.92 -9.51
CA VAL A 39 0.52 10.93 -9.95
C VAL A 39 -0.20 9.76 -10.59
N LEU A 40 0.15 9.39 -11.82
CA LEU A 40 -0.44 8.22 -12.48
C LEU A 40 0.18 6.94 -11.96
N SER A 41 -0.66 6.00 -11.54
CA SER A 41 -0.23 4.65 -11.17
C SER A 41 -0.04 3.79 -12.43
N PRO A 42 1.15 3.24 -12.69
CA PRO A 42 1.36 2.35 -13.83
C PRO A 42 0.60 1.03 -13.64
N SER A 43 0.18 0.43 -14.75
CA SER A 43 -0.45 -0.91 -14.69
C SER A 43 0.53 -1.96 -14.17
N PRO A 44 0.15 -2.77 -13.19
CA PRO A 44 1.01 -3.77 -12.59
C PRO A 44 1.31 -4.92 -13.58
N ARG A 45 2.48 -5.54 -13.44
CA ARG A 45 2.86 -6.76 -14.17
C ARG A 45 2.16 -7.98 -13.61
N ARG A 46 2.11 -9.07 -14.38
CA ARG A 46 1.52 -10.34 -13.93
C ARG A 46 2.19 -10.90 -12.68
N SER A 47 3.53 -10.95 -12.66
CA SER A 47 4.28 -11.41 -11.48
C SER A 47 3.99 -10.61 -10.22
N HIS A 48 3.82 -9.29 -10.33
CA HIS A 48 3.37 -8.44 -9.24
C HIS A 48 1.98 -8.86 -8.75
N GLN A 49 1.01 -9.02 -9.66
CA GLN A 49 -0.36 -9.40 -9.31
C GLN A 49 -0.44 -10.77 -8.64
N GLU A 50 0.35 -11.74 -9.12
CA GLU A 50 0.44 -13.09 -8.52
C GLU A 50 0.95 -13.02 -7.08
N VAL A 51 2.00 -12.25 -6.83
CA VAL A 51 2.54 -12.03 -5.47
C VAL A 51 1.51 -11.33 -4.57
N VAL A 52 0.85 -10.27 -5.07
CA VAL A 52 -0.24 -9.58 -4.34
C VAL A 52 -1.35 -10.57 -4.00
N TYR A 53 -1.76 -11.43 -4.93
CA TYR A 53 -2.81 -12.43 -4.70
C TYR A 53 -2.42 -13.40 -3.59
N VAL A 54 -1.23 -14.02 -3.67
CA VAL A 54 -0.74 -15.00 -2.69
C VAL A 54 -0.62 -14.38 -1.30
N LEU A 55 -0.01 -13.21 -1.19
CA LEU A 55 0.13 -12.49 0.08
C LEU A 55 -1.22 -12.07 0.66
N THR A 56 -2.13 -11.55 -0.18
CA THR A 56 -3.48 -11.17 0.26
C THR A 56 -4.22 -12.36 0.83
N HIS A 57 -4.14 -13.53 0.18
CA HIS A 57 -4.78 -14.75 0.67
C HIS A 57 -4.24 -15.16 2.04
N ALA A 58 -2.93 -15.19 2.21
CA ALA A 58 -2.28 -15.55 3.46
C ALA A 58 -2.61 -14.54 4.60
N LEU A 59 -2.48 -13.25 4.32
CA LEU A 59 -2.80 -12.18 5.27
C LEU A 59 -4.28 -12.21 5.67
N ARG A 60 -5.20 -12.43 4.72
CA ARG A 60 -6.64 -12.52 4.99
C ARG A 60 -6.98 -13.68 5.93
N LYS A 61 -6.27 -14.81 5.80
CA LYS A 61 -6.44 -15.95 6.71
C LYS A 61 -5.93 -15.63 8.11
N ALA A 62 -4.76 -15.00 8.21
CA ALA A 62 -4.11 -14.66 9.47
C ALA A 62 -4.82 -13.50 10.22
N ALA A 63 -5.40 -12.55 9.48
CA ALA A 63 -5.98 -11.32 10.03
C ALA A 63 -7.34 -11.53 10.72
N ARG A 64 -8.08 -12.58 10.33
CA ARG A 64 -9.44 -12.83 10.84
C ARG A 64 -9.45 -13.29 12.29
N PRO A 65 -10.52 -12.96 13.04
CA PRO A 65 -11.68 -12.14 12.64
C PRO A 65 -11.49 -10.62 12.87
N ARG A 66 -10.41 -10.22 13.53
CA ARG A 66 -10.20 -8.85 14.02
C ARG A 66 -9.93 -7.84 12.91
N PHE A 67 -9.26 -8.29 11.86
CA PHE A 67 -8.87 -7.42 10.73
C PHE A 67 -9.38 -8.00 9.41
N ARG A 68 -9.49 -7.13 8.41
CA ARG A 68 -9.73 -7.49 7.01
C ARG A 68 -8.56 -7.06 6.14
N THR A 69 -8.30 -7.81 5.08
CA THR A 69 -7.25 -7.52 4.09
C THR A 69 -7.90 -7.06 2.81
N VAL A 70 -7.49 -5.92 2.31
CA VAL A 70 -7.95 -5.29 1.07
C VAL A 70 -6.78 -5.00 0.15
N ILE A 71 -7.05 -4.86 -1.15
CA ILE A 71 -6.04 -4.56 -2.17
C ILE A 71 -6.41 -3.28 -2.90
N ASP A 72 -5.37 -2.53 -3.33
CA ASP A 72 -5.53 -1.38 -4.22
C ASP A 72 -6.62 -0.40 -3.75
N VAL A 73 -6.53 0.03 -2.49
CA VAL A 73 -7.51 0.89 -1.83
C VAL A 73 -6.93 2.28 -1.57
N ASP A 74 -7.77 3.31 -1.72
CA ASP A 74 -7.38 4.67 -1.36
C ASP A 74 -7.10 4.78 0.13
N LEU A 75 -5.92 5.26 0.48
CA LEU A 75 -5.48 5.53 1.83
C LEU A 75 -5.06 7.00 1.96
N ARG A 76 -5.88 7.76 2.67
CA ARG A 76 -5.64 9.18 2.88
C ARG A 76 -4.70 9.40 4.05
N LEU A 77 -3.46 9.76 3.73
CA LEU A 77 -2.42 10.01 4.72
C LEU A 77 -2.49 11.42 5.31
N ARG A 78 -2.97 12.39 4.51
CA ARG A 78 -3.07 13.80 4.90
C ARG A 78 -4.09 14.53 4.03
N ASP A 79 -4.85 15.47 4.64
CA ASP A 79 -5.85 16.26 3.92
C ASP A 79 -5.26 17.52 3.27
N VAL A 80 -4.28 18.18 3.89
CA VAL A 80 -3.73 19.47 3.42
C VAL A 80 -2.21 19.53 3.63
N PRO A 81 -1.43 19.67 2.55
CA PRO A 81 -1.80 19.39 1.17
C PRO A 81 -2.20 17.92 1.02
N LEU A 82 -3.11 17.62 0.10
CA LEU A 82 -3.65 16.26 -0.05
C LEU A 82 -2.55 15.25 -0.36
N LEU A 83 -2.48 14.20 0.46
CA LEU A 83 -1.64 13.03 0.26
C LEU A 83 -2.49 11.78 0.31
N ASN A 84 -2.73 11.19 -0.84
CA ASN A 84 -3.55 10.00 -1.02
C ASN A 84 -2.73 8.94 -1.76
N ARG A 85 -2.48 7.80 -1.10
CA ARG A 85 -1.72 6.68 -1.66
C ARG A 85 -2.65 5.48 -1.88
N ARG A 86 -2.21 4.56 -2.72
CA ARG A 86 -2.89 3.30 -3.01
C ARG A 86 -1.93 2.14 -2.79
N PRO A 87 -1.80 1.65 -1.54
CA PRO A 87 -0.96 0.50 -1.25
C PRO A 87 -1.48 -0.76 -1.96
N ASP A 88 -0.58 -1.62 -2.38
CA ASP A 88 -0.94 -2.89 -3.01
C ASP A 88 -1.81 -3.76 -2.10
N ILE A 89 -1.49 -3.79 -0.78
CA ILE A 89 -2.29 -4.49 0.22
C ILE A 89 -2.35 -3.65 1.50
N ALA A 90 -3.54 -3.56 2.09
CA ALA A 90 -3.72 -3.01 3.43
C ALA A 90 -4.47 -4.00 4.34
N VAL A 91 -4.06 -4.08 5.59
CA VAL A 91 -4.75 -4.82 6.65
C VAL A 91 -5.39 -3.81 7.59
N LEU A 92 -6.71 -3.82 7.63
CA LEU A 92 -7.56 -2.81 8.27
C LEU A 92 -8.39 -3.42 9.41
N ASP A 93 -8.84 -2.59 10.33
CA ASP A 93 -9.85 -2.98 11.31
C ASP A 93 -11.12 -3.50 10.59
N ALA A 94 -11.58 -4.69 10.97
CA ALA A 94 -12.73 -5.34 10.32
C ALA A 94 -14.08 -4.66 10.65
N SER A 95 -14.13 -3.82 11.68
CA SER A 95 -15.35 -3.12 12.10
C SER A 95 -15.65 -1.85 11.29
N LEU A 96 -14.70 -1.40 10.46
CA LEU A 96 -14.87 -0.18 9.66
C LEU A 96 -15.99 -0.35 8.62
N PRO A 97 -16.93 0.62 8.52
CA PRO A 97 -17.88 0.69 7.42
C PRO A 97 -17.19 0.86 6.07
N ASP A 98 -17.85 0.41 4.99
CA ASP A 98 -17.24 0.45 3.64
C ASP A 98 -17.20 1.85 3.02
N ASP A 99 -18.01 2.79 3.53
CA ASP A 99 -18.12 4.18 3.06
C ASP A 99 -17.20 5.15 3.81
N VAL A 100 -16.40 4.66 4.75
CA VAL A 100 -15.45 5.49 5.50
C VAL A 100 -14.19 5.72 4.69
N VAL A 101 -13.74 6.98 4.60
CA VAL A 101 -12.42 7.33 4.06
C VAL A 101 -11.33 6.67 4.92
N LEU A 102 -10.54 5.79 4.30
CA LEU A 102 -9.48 5.11 5.02
C LEU A 102 -8.37 6.06 5.44
N ARG A 103 -7.94 5.93 6.69
CA ARG A 103 -6.93 6.73 7.35
C ARG A 103 -5.83 5.84 7.96
N PRO A 104 -4.65 6.39 8.28
CA PRO A 104 -3.54 5.61 8.85
C PRO A 104 -3.88 4.85 10.13
N ASP A 105 -4.68 5.43 11.01
CA ASP A 105 -5.13 4.84 12.28
C ASP A 105 -6.09 3.64 12.10
N HIS A 106 -6.65 3.48 10.91
CA HIS A 106 -7.43 2.30 10.53
C HIS A 106 -6.54 1.11 10.11
N CYS A 107 -5.25 1.35 9.85
CA CYS A 107 -4.34 0.37 9.25
C CYS A 107 -3.44 -0.28 10.29
N LEU A 108 -3.47 -1.62 10.36
CA LEU A 108 -2.48 -2.40 11.09
C LEU A 108 -1.18 -2.54 10.30
N LEU A 109 -1.31 -2.81 9.00
CA LEU A 109 -0.19 -3.12 8.11
C LEU A 109 -0.48 -2.61 6.71
N VAL A 110 0.53 -2.03 6.09
CA VAL A 110 0.57 -1.71 4.65
C VAL A 110 1.67 -2.50 3.97
N VAL A 111 1.40 -3.03 2.78
CA VAL A 111 2.36 -3.79 1.98
C VAL A 111 2.48 -3.16 0.60
N GLU A 112 3.71 -2.91 0.16
CA GLU A 112 4.06 -2.51 -1.19
C GLU A 112 4.85 -3.63 -1.89
N VAL A 113 4.40 -4.00 -3.08
CA VAL A 113 5.04 -5.01 -3.92
C VAL A 113 5.74 -4.29 -5.06
N MET A 114 7.07 -4.22 -5.00
CA MET A 114 7.86 -3.40 -5.91
C MET A 114 7.78 -3.87 -7.35
N SER A 115 7.57 -2.93 -8.25
CA SER A 115 7.76 -3.11 -9.69
C SER A 115 9.06 -2.43 -10.14
N ARG A 116 9.56 -2.77 -11.35
CA ARG A 116 10.78 -2.11 -11.87
C ARG A 116 10.61 -0.61 -12.11
N GLY A 117 9.37 -0.13 -12.22
CA GLY A 117 9.09 1.28 -12.49
C GLY A 117 8.88 2.13 -11.23
N SER A 118 8.67 1.53 -10.06
CA SER A 118 8.34 2.22 -8.81
C SER A 118 9.46 2.20 -7.77
N VAL A 119 10.69 1.77 -8.16
CA VAL A 119 11.80 1.50 -7.23
C VAL A 119 12.06 2.66 -6.25
N THR A 120 12.19 3.89 -6.74
CA THR A 120 12.51 5.04 -5.88
C THR A 120 11.33 5.38 -4.97
N THR A 121 10.12 5.46 -5.50
CA THR A 121 8.91 5.80 -4.75
C THR A 121 8.61 4.76 -3.67
N ASP A 122 8.67 3.46 -4.01
CA ASP A 122 8.36 2.38 -3.07
C ASP A 122 9.48 2.13 -2.04
N GLN A 123 10.73 2.55 -2.34
CA GLN A 123 11.86 2.38 -1.41
C GLN A 123 12.07 3.56 -0.48
N VAL A 124 11.74 4.77 -0.90
CA VAL A 124 12.10 6.00 -0.18
C VAL A 124 10.88 6.83 0.19
N ASP A 125 10.06 7.21 -0.81
CA ASP A 125 8.99 8.17 -0.58
C ASP A 125 7.85 7.57 0.25
N LYS A 126 7.22 6.51 -0.22
CA LYS A 126 6.08 5.87 0.45
C LYS A 126 6.39 5.40 1.87
N PRO A 127 7.54 4.70 2.15
CA PRO A 127 7.87 4.34 3.54
C PRO A 127 7.98 5.55 4.46
N GLY A 128 8.59 6.64 3.99
CA GLY A 128 8.68 7.90 4.75
C GLY A 128 7.31 8.49 5.06
N GLU A 129 6.42 8.51 4.07
CA GLU A 129 5.06 9.03 4.20
C GLU A 129 4.19 8.17 5.14
N TYR A 130 4.25 6.83 5.02
CA TYR A 130 3.54 5.91 5.90
C TYR A 130 4.05 6.02 7.35
N ALA A 131 5.36 6.14 7.54
CA ALA A 131 5.95 6.34 8.86
C ALA A 131 5.54 7.69 9.48
N ALA A 132 5.59 8.77 8.71
CA ALA A 132 5.13 10.09 9.15
C ALA A 132 3.64 10.10 9.49
N ALA A 133 2.83 9.34 8.76
CA ALA A 133 1.40 9.16 9.02
C ALA A 133 1.11 8.28 10.24
N GLY A 134 2.09 7.49 10.73
CA GLY A 134 1.95 6.71 11.96
C GLY A 134 1.49 5.27 11.77
N ILE A 135 1.57 4.72 10.56
CA ILE A 135 1.23 3.31 10.31
C ILE A 135 2.28 2.43 10.99
N GLU A 136 1.84 1.53 11.88
CA GLU A 136 2.75 0.78 12.76
C GLU A 136 3.60 -0.23 12.00
N HIS A 137 3.03 -0.95 11.01
CA HIS A 137 3.74 -1.99 10.27
C HIS A 137 3.76 -1.70 8.78
N PHE A 138 4.93 -1.90 8.17
CA PHE A 138 5.13 -1.78 6.74
C PHE A 138 5.92 -2.98 6.21
N TRP A 139 5.44 -3.59 5.13
CA TRP A 139 6.17 -4.63 4.43
C TRP A 139 6.48 -4.19 3.00
N ARG A 140 7.71 -4.49 2.56
CA ARG A 140 8.13 -4.26 1.18
C ARG A 140 8.56 -5.57 0.56
N VAL A 141 8.01 -5.87 -0.62
CA VAL A 141 8.30 -7.09 -1.37
C VAL A 141 9.11 -6.74 -2.60
N GLU A 142 10.22 -7.42 -2.79
CA GLU A 142 11.15 -7.21 -3.90
C GLU A 142 11.35 -8.49 -4.72
N ASN A 143 11.81 -8.32 -5.97
CA ASN A 143 12.19 -9.40 -6.88
C ASN A 143 11.05 -10.36 -7.25
N CYS A 144 9.85 -9.84 -7.50
CA CYS A 144 8.66 -10.63 -7.84
C CYS A 144 8.82 -11.48 -9.13
N ASP A 145 9.76 -11.14 -10.00
CA ASP A 145 10.04 -11.86 -11.24
C ASP A 145 10.90 -13.15 -11.02
N ASP A 146 11.43 -13.36 -9.82
CA ASP A 146 12.28 -14.50 -9.48
C ASP A 146 11.98 -15.01 -8.07
N VAL A 147 11.21 -16.08 -7.98
CA VAL A 147 10.77 -16.67 -6.70
C VAL A 147 11.91 -16.99 -5.75
N LYS A 148 13.07 -17.42 -6.28
CA LYS A 148 14.26 -17.72 -5.46
C LYS A 148 14.86 -16.48 -4.82
N LYS A 149 14.58 -15.30 -5.37
CA LYS A 149 15.05 -14.00 -4.89
C LYS A 149 13.94 -13.14 -4.31
N LEU A 150 12.67 -13.54 -4.47
CA LEU A 150 11.55 -12.83 -3.89
C LEU A 150 11.77 -12.67 -2.38
N THR A 151 11.84 -11.43 -1.94
CA THR A 151 12.17 -11.11 -0.55
C THR A 151 11.14 -10.17 0.03
N VAL A 152 10.61 -10.55 1.19
CA VAL A 152 9.71 -9.72 2.00
C VAL A 152 10.51 -9.09 3.13
N TYR A 153 10.72 -7.78 3.07
CA TYR A 153 11.29 -6.97 4.15
C TYR A 153 10.18 -6.48 5.05
N ARG A 154 10.34 -6.67 6.35
CA ARG A 154 9.37 -6.28 7.37
C ARG A 154 9.94 -5.18 8.23
N TYR A 155 9.11 -4.15 8.44
CA TYR A 155 9.48 -2.96 9.18
C TYR A 155 8.44 -2.66 10.24
N ARG A 156 8.89 -2.08 11.34
CA ARG A 156 8.05 -1.54 12.41
C ARG A 156 8.39 -0.08 12.65
N LEU A 157 7.36 0.73 12.89
CA LEU A 157 7.51 2.15 13.20
C LEU A 157 8.20 2.34 14.55
N ASP A 158 9.28 3.10 14.55
CA ASP A 158 9.81 3.73 15.75
C ASP A 158 9.01 5.01 16.01
N SER A 159 8.18 5.00 17.04
CA SER A 159 7.26 6.10 17.35
C SER A 159 7.99 7.38 17.78
N MET A 160 9.22 7.28 18.26
CA MET A 160 10.02 8.45 18.68
C MET A 160 10.65 9.16 17.48
N THR A 161 11.23 8.40 16.56
CA THR A 161 11.90 8.95 15.37
C THR A 161 10.95 9.14 14.19
N ARG A 162 9.77 8.52 14.22
CA ARG A 162 8.80 8.48 13.10
C ARG A 162 9.41 7.89 11.82
N THR A 163 10.28 6.89 12.00
CA THR A 163 10.91 6.16 10.91
C THR A 163 10.72 4.66 11.07
N TYR A 164 10.85 3.91 9.98
CA TYR A 164 10.76 2.46 10.01
C TYR A 164 12.09 1.80 10.35
N ALA A 165 12.10 0.98 11.40
CA ALA A 165 13.19 0.05 11.71
C ALA A 165 12.90 -1.32 11.07
N ARG A 166 13.88 -1.89 10.36
CA ARG A 166 13.74 -3.23 9.79
C ARG A 166 13.79 -4.29 10.90
N ILE A 167 12.72 -5.08 11.04
CA ILE A 167 12.58 -6.15 12.03
C ILE A 167 12.83 -7.54 11.45
N GLY A 168 12.88 -7.68 10.12
CA GLY A 168 13.17 -8.95 9.48
C GLY A 168 13.19 -8.90 7.95
N ALA A 169 13.70 -9.98 7.37
CA ALA A 169 13.66 -10.25 5.93
C ALA A 169 13.48 -11.75 5.72
N SER A 170 12.70 -12.14 4.72
CA SER A 170 12.44 -13.53 4.35
C SER A 170 12.51 -13.68 2.85
N THR A 171 13.34 -14.62 2.35
CA THR A 171 13.51 -14.86 0.92
C THR A 171 12.95 -16.24 0.54
N GLY A 172 12.15 -16.32 -0.52
CA GLY A 172 11.51 -17.53 -1.03
C GLY A 172 10.38 -18.07 -0.13
N LYS A 173 10.54 -18.00 1.17
CA LYS A 173 9.54 -18.42 2.16
C LYS A 173 9.37 -17.35 3.24
N LEU A 174 8.17 -16.81 3.37
CA LEU A 174 7.82 -15.87 4.44
C LEU A 174 7.41 -16.65 5.68
N VAL A 175 8.01 -16.34 6.83
CA VAL A 175 7.52 -16.71 8.16
C VAL A 175 7.56 -15.45 9.02
N ALA A 176 6.41 -15.06 9.53
CA ALA A 176 6.25 -13.89 10.39
C ALA A 176 5.25 -14.18 11.50
N ASN A 177 5.45 -13.55 12.65
CA ASN A 177 4.54 -13.59 13.80
C ASN A 177 4.21 -12.19 14.34
N ASP A 178 4.71 -11.15 13.69
CA ASP A 178 4.46 -9.74 14.00
C ASP A 178 4.20 -8.97 12.69
N PRO A 179 3.08 -8.25 12.52
CA PRO A 179 1.93 -8.12 13.44
C PRO A 179 0.94 -9.31 13.39
N LEU A 180 1.14 -10.24 12.46
CA LEU A 180 0.26 -11.40 12.23
C LEU A 180 1.11 -12.66 12.10
N GLU A 181 0.56 -13.79 12.52
CA GLU A 181 1.17 -15.10 12.28
C GLU A 181 0.89 -15.56 10.85
N VAL A 182 1.90 -15.44 9.98
CA VAL A 182 1.82 -15.74 8.54
C VAL A 182 2.94 -16.67 8.12
N SER A 183 2.60 -17.70 7.34
CA SER A 183 3.58 -18.56 6.67
C SER A 183 3.17 -18.74 5.21
N VAL A 184 4.08 -18.44 4.27
CA VAL A 184 3.88 -18.56 2.82
C VAL A 184 5.15 -19.12 2.20
N ASP A 185 5.02 -20.21 1.46
CA ASP A 185 6.08 -20.71 0.58
C ASP A 185 5.78 -20.26 -0.86
N PHE A 186 6.51 -19.26 -1.34
CA PHE A 186 6.23 -18.68 -2.65
C PHE A 186 6.51 -19.64 -3.80
N ALA A 187 7.40 -20.63 -3.60
CA ALA A 187 7.68 -21.63 -4.63
C ALA A 187 6.51 -22.63 -4.79
N GLU A 188 5.76 -22.89 -3.73
CA GLU A 188 4.58 -23.76 -3.77
C GLU A 188 3.35 -23.03 -4.28
N GLU A 189 3.22 -21.71 -4.00
CA GLU A 189 1.99 -20.95 -4.25
C GLU A 189 2.00 -20.25 -5.62
N LEU A 190 3.14 -19.99 -6.22
CA LEU A 190 3.28 -19.23 -7.49
C LEU A 190 3.50 -20.12 -8.73
N PHE A 191 3.70 -21.44 -8.56
CA PHE A 191 3.97 -22.38 -9.68
C PHE A 191 3.28 -23.72 -9.52
#